data_f8412db497768616cfa4a45e51170813
#
_entry.id   f8412db497768616cfa4a45e51170813
#
_cell.length_a   1.000
_cell.length_b   1.000
_cell.length_c   1.000
_cell.angle_alpha   90.00
_cell.angle_beta   90.00
_cell.angle_gamma   90.00
#
_symmetry.space_group_name_H-M   'P 1'
#
loop_
_entity.id
_entity.type
_entity.pdbx_description
1 polymer ?
#
loop_
_entity_poly.entity_id
_entity_poly.type
_entity_poly.pdbx_seq_one_letter_code
_entity_poly.pdbx_strand_id
1 'polypeptide(L)'
;MARINDLPKEDCPREKALKKGIKSLTNSELLALIIGCGTKKLNAIEVSQNLLLSCENLSNISNLSISELKRFEGISTVNSLKILGALMLANRLQDELMKNLFKPSYNSLIVFKNYIHLFLKESSEIMFAIYFDRNNDVIEEKIISKGDENNLNFNIKEVFNFKNYLVRKILLIHNHLYDSCLPSNNDILSTLAIEKVANEKGIILLDHLIIFKGKYFSFFDSKLLNNN
;
A
#
# COMPACT_ATOMS: atom_id res chain seq x y z
N MET A 1 -32.81 17.75 -15.19
CA MET A 1 -31.38 17.31 -15.04
C MET A 1 -30.78 18.09 -13.90
N ALA A 2 -30.49 17.41 -12.81
CA ALA A 2 -30.03 18.04 -11.58
C ALA A 2 -28.65 18.66 -11.75
N ARG A 3 -28.51 19.95 -11.61
CA ARG A 3 -27.22 20.63 -11.41
C ARG A 3 -26.73 20.28 -9.99
N ILE A 4 -25.42 20.34 -9.71
CA ILE A 4 -24.92 20.23 -8.32
C ILE A 4 -25.69 21.18 -7.39
N ASN A 5 -26.11 22.34 -7.89
CA ASN A 5 -26.94 23.31 -7.15
C ASN A 5 -28.38 22.85 -6.89
N ASP A 6 -28.84 21.77 -7.52
CA ASP A 6 -30.18 21.19 -7.30
C ASP A 6 -30.16 20.11 -6.21
N LEU A 7 -28.95 19.70 -5.76
CA LEU A 7 -28.78 18.85 -4.59
C LEU A 7 -28.99 19.68 -3.30
N PRO A 8 -29.54 19.07 -2.24
CA PRO A 8 -29.50 19.70 -0.94
C PRO A 8 -28.10 20.18 -0.64
N LYS A 9 -27.94 21.41 -0.15
CA LYS A 9 -26.61 21.98 0.14
C LYS A 9 -25.74 21.06 0.98
N GLU A 10 -26.37 20.27 1.85
CA GLU A 10 -25.67 19.31 2.72
C GLU A 10 -25.05 18.12 1.97
N ASP A 11 -25.55 17.81 0.79
CA ASP A 11 -25.09 16.69 -0.06
C ASP A 11 -24.07 17.14 -1.13
N CYS A 12 -23.83 18.46 -1.25
CA CYS A 12 -22.77 18.97 -2.10
C CYS A 12 -21.40 18.60 -1.50
N PRO A 13 -20.47 18.00 -2.26
CA PRO A 13 -19.19 17.49 -1.73
C PRO A 13 -18.41 18.54 -0.93
N ARG A 14 -18.42 19.80 -1.37
CA ARG A 14 -17.71 20.90 -0.71
C ARG A 14 -18.31 21.23 0.66
N GLU A 15 -19.60 21.37 0.74
CA GLU A 15 -20.36 21.69 1.96
C GLU A 15 -20.30 20.51 2.94
N LYS A 16 -20.41 19.29 2.41
CA LYS A 16 -20.24 18.06 3.19
C LYS A 16 -18.83 17.96 3.79
N ALA A 17 -17.80 18.26 3.01
CA ALA A 17 -16.41 18.27 3.50
C ALA A 17 -16.20 19.34 4.60
N LEU A 18 -16.78 20.53 4.45
CA LEU A 18 -16.68 21.60 5.45
C LEU A 18 -17.42 21.25 6.75
N LYS A 19 -18.57 20.57 6.67
CA LYS A 19 -19.39 20.23 7.83
C LYS A 19 -18.92 18.96 8.55
N LYS A 20 -18.53 17.92 7.80
CA LYS A 20 -18.22 16.57 8.32
C LYS A 20 -16.75 16.16 8.17
N GLY A 21 -15.93 17.01 7.58
CA GLY A 21 -14.54 16.72 7.25
C GLY A 21 -14.37 15.94 5.94
N ILE A 22 -13.19 16.09 5.32
CA ILE A 22 -12.89 15.50 4.02
C ILE A 22 -12.93 13.95 4.02
N LYS A 23 -12.66 13.33 5.17
CA LYS A 23 -12.72 11.86 5.34
C LYS A 23 -14.13 11.27 5.17
N SER A 24 -15.17 12.10 5.25
CA SER A 24 -16.56 11.67 5.06
C SER A 24 -16.98 11.53 3.60
N LEU A 25 -16.12 11.97 2.67
CA LEU A 25 -16.40 11.93 1.25
C LEU A 25 -16.08 10.56 0.66
N THR A 26 -16.93 10.12 -0.27
CA THR A 26 -16.68 8.96 -1.12
C THR A 26 -15.65 9.29 -2.20
N ASN A 27 -15.11 8.27 -2.87
CA ASN A 27 -14.16 8.48 -3.98
C ASN A 27 -14.76 9.32 -5.13
N SER A 28 -16.06 9.14 -5.42
CA SER A 28 -16.74 9.95 -6.44
C SER A 28 -16.88 11.41 -6.00
N GLU A 29 -17.15 11.67 -4.73
CA GLU A 29 -17.23 13.02 -4.20
C GLU A 29 -15.84 13.71 -4.16
N LEU A 30 -14.78 12.97 -3.83
CA LEU A 30 -13.40 13.49 -3.90
C LEU A 30 -12.99 13.83 -5.32
N LEU A 31 -13.29 12.96 -6.29
CA LEU A 31 -13.05 13.25 -7.71
C LEU A 31 -13.88 14.44 -8.20
N ALA A 32 -15.14 14.57 -7.73
CA ALA A 32 -15.99 15.71 -8.06
C ALA A 32 -15.42 17.04 -7.56
N LEU A 33 -14.75 17.06 -6.40
CA LEU A 33 -14.02 18.24 -5.90
C LEU A 33 -12.87 18.62 -6.84
N ILE A 34 -12.13 17.63 -7.37
CA ILE A 34 -11.00 17.83 -8.28
C ILE A 34 -11.50 18.35 -9.64
N ILE A 35 -12.57 17.76 -10.17
CA ILE A 35 -13.19 18.16 -11.45
C ILE A 35 -13.78 19.55 -11.33
N GLY A 36 -14.45 19.86 -10.22
CA GLY A 36 -15.06 21.14 -9.87
C GLY A 36 -16.40 21.40 -10.51
N CYS A 37 -16.51 21.29 -11.84
CA CYS A 37 -17.73 21.55 -12.59
C CYS A 37 -18.10 20.38 -13.49
N GLY A 38 -19.37 20.07 -13.58
CA GLY A 38 -19.90 19.14 -14.59
C GLY A 38 -20.12 19.78 -15.95
N THR A 39 -20.92 19.15 -16.76
CA THR A 39 -21.39 19.61 -18.08
C THR A 39 -22.82 20.16 -17.97
N LYS A 40 -23.39 20.55 -19.12
CA LYS A 40 -24.84 20.86 -19.19
C LYS A 40 -25.72 19.63 -18.91
N LYS A 41 -25.21 18.41 -19.10
CA LYS A 41 -25.95 17.14 -18.98
C LYS A 41 -25.67 16.40 -17.67
N LEU A 42 -24.42 16.41 -17.19
CA LEU A 42 -23.95 15.66 -16.04
C LEU A 42 -23.36 16.61 -15.00
N ASN A 43 -23.70 16.45 -13.75
CA ASN A 43 -23.03 17.15 -12.66
C ASN A 43 -21.65 16.49 -12.37
N ALA A 44 -20.78 17.14 -11.58
CA ALA A 44 -19.41 16.66 -11.35
C ALA A 44 -19.40 15.31 -10.59
N ILE A 45 -20.40 15.00 -9.76
CA ILE A 45 -20.49 13.70 -9.08
C ILE A 45 -20.84 12.61 -10.09
N GLU A 46 -21.79 12.86 -10.98
CA GLU A 46 -22.17 11.92 -12.05
C GLU A 46 -20.99 11.65 -13.01
N VAL A 47 -20.25 12.69 -13.40
CA VAL A 47 -19.01 12.54 -14.20
C VAL A 47 -18.00 11.64 -13.48
N SER A 48 -17.81 11.86 -12.17
CA SER A 48 -16.89 11.09 -11.32
C SER A 48 -17.33 9.63 -11.15
N GLN A 49 -18.64 9.41 -10.99
CA GLN A 49 -19.21 8.07 -10.89
C GLN A 49 -19.03 7.28 -12.19
N ASN A 50 -19.30 7.90 -13.33
CA ASN A 50 -19.13 7.29 -14.65
C ASN A 50 -17.67 6.89 -14.89
N LEU A 51 -16.70 7.77 -14.49
CA LEU A 51 -15.29 7.47 -14.60
C LEU A 51 -14.90 6.28 -13.71
N LEU A 52 -15.33 6.27 -12.45
CA LEU A 52 -15.01 5.18 -11.50
C LEU A 52 -15.65 3.84 -11.93
N LEU A 53 -16.89 3.86 -12.39
CA LEU A 53 -17.56 2.65 -12.88
C LEU A 53 -16.86 2.05 -14.09
N SER A 54 -16.39 2.89 -15.01
CA SER A 54 -15.71 2.44 -16.23
C SER A 54 -14.29 1.93 -15.96
N CYS A 55 -13.63 2.46 -14.93
CA CYS A 55 -12.26 2.10 -14.58
C CYS A 55 -12.18 1.10 -13.41
N GLU A 56 -13.31 0.77 -12.78
CA GLU A 56 -13.45 -0.14 -11.63
C GLU A 56 -12.81 0.38 -10.33
N ASN A 57 -11.65 1.04 -10.40
CA ASN A 57 -10.92 1.56 -9.24
C ASN A 57 -10.01 2.75 -9.57
N LEU A 58 -9.49 3.42 -8.54
CA LEU A 58 -8.59 4.58 -8.67
C LEU A 58 -7.24 4.23 -9.30
N SER A 59 -6.73 3.02 -9.05
CA SER A 59 -5.44 2.60 -9.62
C SER A 59 -5.51 2.49 -11.14
N ASN A 60 -6.64 2.04 -11.68
CA ASN A 60 -6.82 1.98 -13.13
C ASN A 60 -6.92 3.39 -13.74
N ILE A 61 -7.52 4.35 -13.02
CA ILE A 61 -7.56 5.75 -13.48
C ILE A 61 -6.15 6.35 -13.58
N SER A 62 -5.24 6.00 -12.64
CA SER A 62 -3.87 6.52 -12.64
C SER A 62 -3.05 6.05 -13.85
N ASN A 63 -3.44 4.95 -14.49
CA ASN A 63 -2.78 4.38 -15.65
C ASN A 63 -3.29 4.95 -17.00
N LEU A 64 -4.37 5.72 -16.97
CA LEU A 64 -4.93 6.30 -18.19
C LEU A 64 -4.11 7.50 -18.65
N SER A 65 -3.96 7.61 -19.96
CA SER A 65 -3.42 8.82 -20.61
C SER A 65 -4.45 9.97 -20.58
N ILE A 66 -3.97 11.20 -20.81
CA ILE A 66 -4.84 12.39 -20.98
C ILE A 66 -5.85 12.16 -22.10
N SER A 67 -5.43 11.52 -23.20
CA SER A 67 -6.29 11.25 -24.36
C SER A 67 -7.41 10.27 -24.04
N GLU A 68 -7.15 9.26 -23.20
CA GLU A 68 -8.15 8.31 -22.75
C GLU A 68 -9.12 8.95 -21.76
N LEU A 69 -8.64 9.71 -20.79
CA LEU A 69 -9.50 10.44 -19.86
C LEU A 69 -10.45 11.41 -20.58
N LYS A 70 -10.01 12.06 -21.65
CA LYS A 70 -10.85 12.95 -22.45
C LYS A 70 -11.99 12.27 -23.21
N ARG A 71 -12.01 10.95 -23.32
CA ARG A 71 -13.12 10.20 -23.91
C ARG A 71 -14.35 10.16 -23.00
N PHE A 72 -14.17 10.42 -21.70
CA PHE A 72 -15.28 10.47 -20.75
C PHE A 72 -16.01 11.82 -20.82
N GLU A 73 -17.33 11.78 -20.95
CA GLU A 73 -18.15 12.99 -21.00
C GLU A 73 -17.92 13.84 -19.74
N GLY A 74 -17.60 15.11 -19.91
CA GLY A 74 -17.34 16.04 -18.80
C GLY A 74 -15.88 16.12 -18.36
N ILE A 75 -14.98 15.33 -18.94
CA ILE A 75 -13.55 15.42 -18.65
C ILE A 75 -12.81 16.17 -19.74
N SER A 76 -12.42 17.40 -19.42
CA SER A 76 -11.59 18.26 -20.27
C SER A 76 -10.10 17.92 -20.10
N THR A 77 -9.25 18.48 -20.95
CA THR A 77 -7.78 18.40 -20.77
C THR A 77 -7.35 18.91 -19.39
N VAL A 78 -7.96 20.02 -18.92
CA VAL A 78 -7.64 20.59 -17.60
C VAL A 78 -8.03 19.63 -16.48
N ASN A 79 -9.23 19.02 -16.57
CA ASN A 79 -9.69 18.05 -15.57
C ASN A 79 -8.83 16.78 -15.59
N SER A 80 -8.41 16.29 -16.77
CA SER A 80 -7.48 15.17 -16.89
C SER A 80 -6.16 15.45 -16.16
N LEU A 81 -5.58 16.64 -16.36
CA LEU A 81 -4.35 17.05 -15.69
C LEU A 81 -4.52 17.17 -14.16
N LYS A 82 -5.65 17.70 -13.68
CA LYS A 82 -5.93 17.79 -12.25
C LYS A 82 -6.04 16.39 -11.61
N ILE A 83 -6.77 15.48 -12.26
CA ILE A 83 -6.97 14.09 -11.75
C ILE A 83 -5.62 13.37 -11.70
N LEU A 84 -4.88 13.34 -12.83
CA LEU A 84 -3.58 12.67 -12.87
C LEU A 84 -2.55 13.33 -11.95
N GLY A 85 -2.56 14.66 -11.84
CA GLY A 85 -1.71 15.39 -10.90
C GLY A 85 -1.99 15.03 -9.43
N ALA A 86 -3.27 14.94 -9.05
CA ALA A 86 -3.65 14.54 -7.70
C ALA A 86 -3.24 13.09 -7.39
N LEU A 87 -3.45 12.16 -8.33
CA LEU A 87 -3.04 10.77 -8.18
C LEU A 87 -1.51 10.63 -8.15
N MET A 88 -0.79 11.40 -8.97
CA MET A 88 0.68 11.42 -8.94
C MET A 88 1.23 11.97 -7.62
N LEU A 89 0.60 13.01 -7.05
CA LEU A 89 0.97 13.52 -5.72
C LEU A 89 0.71 12.49 -4.63
N ALA A 90 -0.40 11.74 -4.71
CA ALA A 90 -0.68 10.65 -3.78
C ALA A 90 0.39 9.55 -3.86
N ASN A 91 0.80 9.15 -5.07
CA ASN A 91 1.88 8.18 -5.26
C ASN A 91 3.21 8.70 -4.69
N ARG A 92 3.59 9.95 -4.99
CA ARG A 92 4.81 10.55 -4.43
C ARG A 92 4.78 10.64 -2.91
N LEU A 93 3.63 10.99 -2.33
CA LEU A 93 3.45 11.00 -0.88
C LEU A 93 3.62 9.59 -0.30
N GLN A 94 3.09 8.57 -0.97
CA GLN A 94 3.30 7.18 -0.57
C GLN A 94 4.77 6.79 -0.64
N ASP A 95 5.48 7.15 -1.73
CA ASP A 95 6.93 6.93 -1.86
C ASP A 95 7.72 7.64 -0.75
N GLU A 96 7.36 8.89 -0.43
CA GLU A 96 8.00 9.64 0.67
C GLU A 96 7.73 9.00 2.03
N LEU A 97 6.50 8.54 2.27
CA LEU A 97 6.16 7.81 3.48
C LEU A 97 6.96 6.51 3.56
N MET A 98 7.07 5.76 2.45
CA MET A 98 7.89 4.57 2.38
C MET A 98 9.37 4.88 2.66
N LYS A 99 9.94 5.93 2.06
CA LYS A 99 11.30 6.38 2.36
C LYS A 99 11.48 6.81 3.83
N ASN A 100 10.47 7.42 4.42
CA ASN A 100 10.49 7.85 5.83
C ASN A 100 10.31 6.67 6.81
N LEU A 101 9.78 5.51 6.37
CA LEU A 101 9.74 4.30 7.18
C LEU A 101 11.13 3.87 7.67
N PHE A 102 12.16 4.21 6.91
CA PHE A 102 13.53 3.73 7.08
C PHE A 102 14.52 4.83 7.44
N LYS A 103 14.07 6.07 7.72
CA LYS A 103 14.87 7.08 8.40
C LYS A 103 14.91 6.77 9.90
N PRO A 104 15.88 7.24 10.68
CA PRO A 104 16.47 6.56 11.87
C PRO A 104 15.50 5.96 12.91
N SER A 105 14.21 6.00 12.68
CA SER A 105 13.22 5.27 13.45
C SER A 105 12.38 4.38 12.54
N TYR A 106 12.80 3.12 12.37
CA TYR A 106 11.94 2.07 11.82
C TYR A 106 10.60 2.04 12.59
N ASN A 107 9.48 1.88 11.88
CA ASN A 107 8.14 1.82 12.48
C ASN A 107 7.33 0.67 11.90
N SER A 108 7.22 -0.42 12.67
CA SER A 108 6.50 -1.64 12.31
C SER A 108 5.04 -1.41 11.94
N LEU A 109 4.34 -0.51 12.66
CA LEU A 109 2.93 -0.19 12.41
C LEU A 109 2.72 0.42 11.01
N ILE A 110 3.65 1.24 10.55
CA ILE A 110 3.55 1.85 9.22
C ILE A 110 3.78 0.78 8.15
N VAL A 111 4.77 -0.10 8.33
CA VAL A 111 5.00 -1.24 7.44
C VAL A 111 3.75 -2.13 7.39
N PHE A 112 3.21 -2.51 8.54
CA PHE A 112 1.98 -3.29 8.61
C PHE A 112 0.84 -2.65 7.80
N LYS A 113 0.56 -1.36 8.00
CA LYS A 113 -0.52 -0.65 7.30
C LYS A 113 -0.34 -0.62 5.78
N ASN A 114 0.91 -0.52 5.33
CA ASN A 114 1.21 -0.45 3.90
C ASN A 114 1.12 -1.82 3.20
N TYR A 115 1.45 -2.90 3.90
CA TYR A 115 1.54 -4.23 3.30
C TYR A 115 0.41 -5.18 3.65
N ILE A 116 -0.43 -4.88 4.66
CA ILE A 116 -1.53 -5.77 5.06
C ILE A 116 -2.45 -6.15 3.89
N HIS A 117 -2.66 -5.27 2.94
CA HIS A 117 -3.56 -5.50 1.80
C HIS A 117 -3.11 -6.68 0.92
N LEU A 118 -1.82 -7.02 0.89
CA LEU A 118 -1.28 -8.16 0.16
C LEU A 118 -1.72 -9.50 0.75
N PHE A 119 -2.06 -9.51 2.05
CA PHE A 119 -2.35 -10.72 2.81
C PHE A 119 -3.84 -10.94 3.09
N LEU A 120 -4.69 -9.92 2.87
CA LEU A 120 -6.13 -9.98 3.24
C LEU A 120 -6.92 -11.05 2.50
N LYS A 121 -6.48 -11.45 1.31
CA LYS A 121 -7.19 -12.42 0.44
C LYS A 121 -6.43 -13.73 0.27
N GLU A 122 -5.29 -13.87 0.92
CA GLU A 122 -4.47 -15.07 0.80
C GLU A 122 -5.09 -16.22 1.59
N SER A 123 -5.22 -17.37 0.92
CA SER A 123 -5.71 -18.63 1.50
C SER A 123 -4.57 -19.56 1.93
N SER A 124 -3.32 -19.16 1.72
CA SER A 124 -2.11 -19.87 2.14
C SER A 124 -1.17 -18.94 2.89
N GLU A 125 -0.29 -19.51 3.69
CA GLU A 125 0.79 -18.73 4.31
C GLU A 125 1.82 -18.36 3.27
N ILE A 126 2.14 -17.08 3.18
CA ILE A 126 3.17 -16.56 2.28
C ILE A 126 4.24 -15.84 3.08
N MET A 127 5.50 -16.02 2.66
CA MET A 127 6.63 -15.22 3.12
C MET A 127 6.96 -14.21 2.03
N PHE A 128 6.91 -12.95 2.38
CA PHE A 128 7.21 -11.81 1.52
C PHE A 128 8.45 -11.10 2.00
N ALA A 129 9.34 -10.74 1.09
CA ALA A 129 10.57 -10.01 1.41
C ALA A 129 10.64 -8.70 0.66
N ILE A 130 11.12 -7.67 1.34
CA ILE A 130 11.39 -6.34 0.81
C ILE A 130 12.88 -6.07 1.01
N TYR A 131 13.55 -5.67 -0.06
CA TYR A 131 14.98 -5.43 -0.11
C TYR A 131 15.27 -3.94 -0.31
N PHE A 132 16.18 -3.41 0.46
CA PHE A 132 16.54 -2.00 0.45
C PHE A 132 18.02 -1.79 0.21
N ASP A 133 18.36 -0.67 -0.41
CA ASP A 133 19.71 -0.18 -0.51
C ASP A 133 20.18 0.53 0.77
N ARG A 134 21.39 1.14 0.73
CA ARG A 134 21.91 1.91 1.87
C ARG A 134 21.12 3.20 2.14
N ASN A 135 20.41 3.74 1.15
CA ASN A 135 19.60 4.97 1.29
C ASN A 135 18.21 4.69 1.80
N ASN A 136 17.86 3.40 2.01
CA ASN A 136 16.52 2.89 2.34
C ASN A 136 15.53 2.98 1.17
N ASP A 137 16.02 3.05 -0.06
CA ASP A 137 15.17 2.90 -1.24
C ASP A 137 14.87 1.41 -1.47
N VAL A 138 13.60 1.10 -1.74
CA VAL A 138 13.17 -0.27 -2.08
C VAL A 138 13.77 -0.65 -3.44
N ILE A 139 14.49 -1.75 -3.48
CA ILE A 139 15.14 -2.27 -4.69
C ILE A 139 14.34 -3.41 -5.30
N GLU A 140 13.80 -4.27 -4.46
CA GLU A 140 13.10 -5.47 -4.89
C GLU A 140 12.07 -5.86 -3.83
N GLU A 141 10.94 -6.37 -4.30
CA GLU A 141 9.89 -6.96 -3.48
C GLU A 141 9.49 -8.29 -4.11
N LYS A 142 9.41 -9.34 -3.31
CA LYS A 142 9.01 -10.65 -3.84
C LYS A 142 8.43 -11.58 -2.80
N ILE A 143 7.62 -12.52 -3.25
CA ILE A 143 7.21 -13.68 -2.46
C ILE A 143 8.40 -14.66 -2.43
N ILE A 144 8.85 -15.01 -1.23
CA ILE A 144 9.93 -15.97 -1.01
C ILE A 144 9.41 -17.40 -1.04
N SER A 145 8.27 -17.61 -0.42
CA SER A 145 7.60 -18.92 -0.42
C SER A 145 6.11 -18.76 -0.27
N LYS A 146 5.39 -19.76 -0.73
CA LYS A 146 3.97 -19.95 -0.52
C LYS A 146 3.80 -21.37 0.03
N GLY A 147 3.32 -21.46 1.27
CA GLY A 147 3.13 -22.73 1.98
C GLY A 147 1.74 -23.30 1.75
N ASP A 148 1.55 -24.55 2.19
CA ASP A 148 0.25 -25.16 2.37
C ASP A 148 -0.39 -24.68 3.69
N GLU A 149 -1.67 -25.02 3.91
CA GLU A 149 -2.51 -24.49 5.01
C GLU A 149 -1.93 -24.53 6.42
N ASN A 150 -0.82 -25.26 6.66
CA ASN A 150 -0.26 -25.44 8.01
C ASN A 150 1.26 -25.32 8.14
N ASN A 151 2.00 -25.07 7.06
CA ASN A 151 3.47 -25.00 7.15
C ASN A 151 4.07 -24.08 6.08
N LEU A 152 4.72 -23.03 6.54
CA LEU A 152 5.61 -22.23 5.69
C LEU A 152 6.99 -22.90 5.63
N ASN A 153 7.19 -23.78 4.65
CA ASN A 153 8.51 -24.33 4.38
C ASN A 153 9.25 -23.46 3.37
N PHE A 154 10.23 -22.71 3.81
CA PHE A 154 11.09 -21.96 2.88
C PHE A 154 12.57 -22.26 3.13
N ASN A 155 13.32 -22.18 2.04
CA ASN A 155 14.78 -22.29 2.12
C ASN A 155 15.34 -20.90 2.41
N ILE A 156 16.13 -20.76 3.48
CA ILE A 156 16.84 -19.50 3.83
C ILE A 156 17.62 -18.94 2.63
N LYS A 157 18.13 -19.79 1.74
CA LYS A 157 18.83 -19.35 0.51
C LYS A 157 17.93 -18.50 -0.39
N GLU A 158 16.62 -18.73 -0.42
CA GLU A 158 15.69 -17.95 -1.24
C GLU A 158 15.55 -16.49 -0.76
N VAL A 159 15.69 -16.24 0.54
CA VAL A 159 15.75 -14.89 1.11
C VAL A 159 16.93 -14.11 0.57
N PHE A 160 18.04 -14.78 0.31
CA PHE A 160 19.28 -14.16 -0.20
C PHE A 160 19.48 -14.33 -1.72
N ASN A 161 18.47 -14.86 -2.41
CA ASN A 161 18.46 -15.00 -3.88
C ASN A 161 17.91 -13.72 -4.54
N PHE A 162 18.58 -12.60 -4.36
CA PHE A 162 18.32 -11.34 -5.03
C PHE A 162 19.38 -11.05 -6.09
N LYS A 163 18.96 -10.36 -7.17
CA LYS A 163 19.84 -10.05 -8.30
C LYS A 163 20.70 -8.79 -8.09
N ASN A 164 20.24 -7.90 -7.21
CA ASN A 164 20.86 -6.61 -7.01
C ASN A 164 21.89 -6.65 -5.87
N TYR A 165 23.16 -6.39 -6.19
CA TYR A 165 24.26 -6.33 -5.22
C TYR A 165 24.22 -5.09 -4.29
N LEU A 166 23.32 -4.13 -4.54
CA LEU A 166 23.13 -2.95 -3.72
C LEU A 166 22.30 -3.21 -2.46
N VAL A 167 21.70 -4.39 -2.30
CA VAL A 167 20.93 -4.76 -1.12
C VAL A 167 21.77 -4.61 0.15
N ARG A 168 21.22 -3.89 1.13
CA ARG A 168 21.85 -3.66 2.44
C ARG A 168 20.93 -3.98 3.60
N LYS A 169 19.62 -4.00 3.35
CA LYS A 169 18.62 -4.31 4.38
C LYS A 169 17.55 -5.19 3.81
N ILE A 170 16.98 -6.04 4.67
CA ILE A 170 15.88 -6.95 4.35
C ILE A 170 14.80 -6.75 5.41
N LEU A 171 13.55 -6.75 5.00
CA LEU A 171 12.38 -6.82 5.85
C LEU A 171 11.54 -8.01 5.40
N LEU A 172 11.12 -8.84 6.34
CA LEU A 172 10.29 -10.00 6.08
C LEU A 172 8.89 -9.79 6.63
N ILE A 173 7.90 -10.28 5.90
CA ILE A 173 6.50 -10.29 6.33
C ILE A 173 5.92 -11.66 5.99
N HIS A 174 5.26 -12.32 6.94
CA HIS A 174 4.43 -13.48 6.61
C HIS A 174 3.08 -13.40 7.32
N ASN A 175 2.10 -14.11 6.79
CA ASN A 175 0.79 -14.23 7.39
C ASN A 175 0.59 -15.59 8.02
N HIS A 176 -0.09 -15.61 9.18
CA HIS A 176 -0.70 -16.80 9.73
C HIS A 176 -2.15 -16.90 9.26
N LEU A 177 -2.63 -18.11 9.05
CA LEU A 177 -4.04 -18.38 8.70
C LEU A 177 -4.86 -18.75 9.95
N TYR A 178 -4.23 -19.32 10.96
CA TYR A 178 -4.85 -19.83 12.16
C TYR A 178 -4.18 -19.26 13.41
N ASP A 179 -4.85 -19.38 14.54
CA ASP A 179 -4.42 -19.04 15.90
C ASP A 179 -4.21 -17.54 16.15
N SER A 180 -3.03 -17.00 15.91
CA SER A 180 -2.68 -15.63 16.27
C SER A 180 -1.52 -15.10 15.42
N CYS A 181 -1.15 -13.82 15.59
CA CYS A 181 0.07 -13.26 15.02
C CYS A 181 1.33 -13.53 15.86
N LEU A 182 1.23 -14.30 16.96
CA LEU A 182 2.42 -14.64 17.76
C LEU A 182 3.31 -15.62 16.99
N PRO A 183 4.65 -15.48 17.08
CA PRO A 183 5.55 -16.36 16.37
C PRO A 183 5.51 -17.79 16.93
N SER A 184 5.54 -18.77 16.06
CA SER A 184 5.82 -20.16 16.41
C SER A 184 7.32 -20.32 16.76
N ASN A 185 7.67 -21.46 17.35
CA ASN A 185 9.08 -21.79 17.59
C ASN A 185 9.88 -21.85 16.27
N ASN A 186 9.26 -22.31 15.20
CA ASN A 186 9.89 -22.36 13.87
C ASN A 186 10.12 -20.95 13.30
N ASP A 187 9.19 -20.01 13.51
CA ASP A 187 9.36 -18.62 13.10
C ASP A 187 10.54 -17.97 13.83
N ILE A 188 10.66 -18.21 15.13
CA ILE A 188 11.77 -17.68 15.92
C ILE A 188 13.10 -18.25 15.42
N LEU A 189 13.20 -19.58 15.30
CA LEU A 189 14.44 -20.23 14.87
C LEU A 189 14.85 -19.82 13.46
N SER A 190 13.90 -19.76 12.52
CA SER A 190 14.17 -19.37 11.14
C SER A 190 14.57 -17.88 11.04
N THR A 191 13.90 -17.01 11.80
CA THR A 191 14.24 -15.59 11.85
C THR A 191 15.66 -15.34 12.35
N LEU A 192 16.02 -16.00 13.45
CA LEU A 192 17.40 -15.92 14.01
C LEU A 192 18.45 -16.48 13.04
N ALA A 193 18.13 -17.57 12.34
CA ALA A 193 19.03 -18.12 11.33
C ALA A 193 19.19 -17.16 10.13
N ILE A 194 18.12 -16.51 9.68
CA ILE A 194 18.19 -15.48 8.63
C ILE A 194 19.01 -14.28 9.11
N GLU A 195 18.76 -13.78 10.32
CA GLU A 195 19.53 -12.68 10.90
C GLU A 195 21.03 -12.98 10.93
N LYS A 196 21.41 -14.18 11.37
CA LYS A 196 22.81 -14.61 11.37
C LYS A 196 23.41 -14.56 9.97
N VAL A 197 22.75 -15.16 8.97
CA VAL A 197 23.24 -15.16 7.57
C VAL A 197 23.27 -13.75 7.00
N ALA A 198 22.30 -12.90 7.32
CA ALA A 198 22.28 -11.49 6.92
C ALA A 198 23.51 -10.75 7.46
N ASN A 199 23.81 -10.90 8.75
CA ASN A 199 24.97 -10.28 9.40
C ASN A 199 26.31 -10.76 8.78
N GLU A 200 26.43 -12.05 8.49
CA GLU A 200 27.61 -12.61 7.78
C GLU A 200 27.81 -11.99 6.39
N LYS A 201 26.72 -11.54 5.74
CA LYS A 201 26.76 -10.88 4.42
C LYS A 201 26.83 -9.35 4.51
N GLY A 202 26.90 -8.76 5.71
CA GLY A 202 26.86 -7.30 5.90
C GLY A 202 25.50 -6.69 5.53
N ILE A 203 24.42 -7.45 5.69
CA ILE A 203 23.03 -7.06 5.45
C ILE A 203 22.31 -7.01 6.79
N ILE A 204 21.45 -6.04 6.98
CA ILE A 204 20.64 -5.87 8.19
C ILE A 204 19.25 -6.49 7.98
N LEU A 205 18.85 -7.40 8.83
CA LEU A 205 17.44 -7.80 8.93
C LEU A 205 16.71 -6.74 9.76
N LEU A 206 15.95 -5.87 9.10
CA LEU A 206 15.24 -4.76 9.77
C LEU A 206 14.18 -5.25 10.73
N ASP A 207 13.33 -6.15 10.25
CA ASP A 207 12.27 -6.77 11.03
C ASP A 207 11.76 -8.04 10.35
N HIS A 208 10.99 -8.80 11.10
CA HIS A 208 10.11 -9.84 10.61
C HIS A 208 8.72 -9.60 11.20
N LEU A 209 7.75 -9.30 10.34
CA LEU A 209 6.36 -9.09 10.74
C LEU A 209 5.54 -10.35 10.52
N ILE A 210 4.73 -10.72 11.48
CA ILE A 210 3.71 -11.78 11.36
C ILE A 210 2.34 -11.12 11.38
N ILE A 211 1.53 -11.36 10.34
CA ILE A 211 0.21 -10.75 10.18
C ILE A 211 -0.88 -11.81 10.40
N PHE A 212 -1.90 -11.47 11.20
CA PHE A 212 -3.08 -12.31 11.41
C PHE A 212 -4.32 -11.45 11.64
N LYS A 213 -5.35 -11.59 10.78
CA LYS A 213 -6.68 -10.95 10.93
C LYS A 213 -6.64 -9.49 11.38
N GLY A 214 -5.83 -8.67 10.69
CA GLY A 214 -5.74 -7.24 10.99
C GLY A 214 -4.89 -6.87 12.21
N LYS A 215 -4.18 -7.83 12.79
CA LYS A 215 -3.17 -7.66 13.84
C LYS A 215 -1.80 -8.04 13.31
N TYR A 216 -0.74 -7.61 13.97
CA TYR A 216 0.61 -8.00 13.61
C TYR A 216 1.48 -8.17 14.86
N PHE A 217 2.54 -8.94 14.69
CA PHE A 217 3.66 -9.08 15.62
C PHE A 217 4.92 -8.60 14.91
N SER A 218 5.80 -7.90 15.62
CA SER A 218 7.10 -7.43 15.13
C SER A 218 8.21 -8.01 15.98
N PHE A 219 9.17 -8.66 15.36
CA PHE A 219 10.38 -9.15 16.03
C PHE A 219 11.25 -8.03 16.55
N PHE A 220 11.32 -6.91 15.79
CA PHE A 220 12.05 -5.71 16.20
C PHE A 220 11.45 -5.08 17.45
N ASP A 221 10.13 -4.78 17.45
CA ASP A 221 9.45 -4.16 18.59
C ASP A 221 9.51 -5.05 19.86
N SER A 222 9.51 -6.37 19.65
CA SER A 222 9.59 -7.37 20.71
C SER A 222 11.03 -7.63 21.18
N LYS A 223 12.02 -6.93 20.58
CA LYS A 223 13.46 -7.08 20.90
C LYS A 223 13.98 -8.53 20.76
N LEU A 224 13.45 -9.25 19.78
CA LEU A 224 13.89 -10.60 19.44
C LEU A 224 14.98 -10.63 18.36
N LEU A 225 15.27 -9.50 17.73
CA LEU A 225 16.42 -9.30 16.83
C LEU A 225 17.60 -8.70 17.60
N ASN A 226 18.80 -9.16 17.27
CA ASN A 226 20.04 -8.70 17.91
C ASN A 226 20.60 -7.43 17.28
N ASN A 227 19.94 -6.85 16.29
CA ASN A 227 20.31 -5.62 15.62
C ASN A 227 19.99 -4.41 16.50
N ASN A 228 20.84 -4.12 17.47
CA ASN A 228 20.89 -2.87 18.22
C ASN A 228 22.04 -1.99 17.72
#